data_85ad6eba43ca2af527ae71d18da9265e
#
_entry.id   85ad6eba43ca2af527ae71d18da9265e
#
_cell.length_a   1.000
_cell.length_b   1.000
_cell.length_c   1.000
_cell.angle_alpha   90.00
_cell.angle_beta   90.00
_cell.angle_gamma   90.00
#
_symmetry.space_group_name_H-M   'P 1'
#
loop_
_entity.id
_entity.type
_entity.pdbx_description
1 polymer ?
#
loop_
_entity_poly.entity_id
_entity_poly.type
_entity_poly.pdbx_seq_one_letter_code
_entity_poly.pdbx_strand_id
1 'polypeptide(L)'
;MLALRQTTASVVVPKVNGADDLRTVARHLPDRPIWAMIETCFGVQNIGDIAGESGNLPLAGLIIGANDLAKEMCCRLDRSRRPIWPALSMAVIAARANGLDILDAVFNRIDDREGFEAECAEGVEFGFDGKTLIHPTQIEPCNRIFSPDADDIAWAERVVSAFSSPENASVNALNIDGRMVERLHLAAAARILSRR
;
A
#
# COMPACT_ATOMS: atom_id res chain seq x y z
N MET A 1 9.27 17.28 19.12
CA MET A 1 9.09 18.07 17.88
C MET A 1 10.36 18.73 17.35
N LEU A 2 11.19 19.41 18.19
CA LEU A 2 12.45 20.04 17.73
C LEU A 2 13.44 19.05 17.09
N ALA A 3 13.61 17.85 17.63
CA ALA A 3 14.53 16.83 17.08
C ALA A 3 14.13 16.34 15.67
N LEU A 4 12.83 16.25 15.37
CA LEU A 4 12.35 15.81 14.05
C LEU A 4 12.61 16.85 12.95
N ARG A 5 12.72 18.12 13.28
CA ARG A 5 13.03 19.18 12.30
C ARG A 5 14.42 19.09 11.69
N GLN A 6 15.32 18.35 12.31
CA GLN A 6 16.73 18.21 11.89
C GLN A 6 17.01 16.95 11.06
N THR A 7 16.02 16.09 10.82
CA THR A 7 16.16 14.86 10.03
C THR A 7 15.39 14.97 8.72
N THR A 8 15.73 14.14 7.72
CA THR A 8 14.98 14.00 6.45
C THR A 8 14.01 12.81 6.48
N ALA A 9 13.87 12.15 7.62
CA ALA A 9 13.04 10.95 7.74
C ALA A 9 11.55 11.24 7.53
N SER A 10 10.84 10.29 6.94
CA SER A 10 9.38 10.29 6.89
C SER A 10 8.78 10.17 8.28
N VAL A 11 7.55 10.66 8.45
CA VAL A 11 6.83 10.64 9.72
C VAL A 11 5.62 9.71 9.61
N VAL A 12 5.52 8.74 10.52
CA VAL A 12 4.31 7.93 10.69
C VAL A 12 3.41 8.61 11.72
N VAL A 13 2.18 8.91 11.34
CA VAL A 13 1.16 9.49 12.22
C VAL A 13 0.20 8.39 12.64
N PRO A 14 0.21 7.99 13.92
CA PRO A 14 -0.70 6.96 14.42
C PRO A 14 -2.11 7.53 14.61
N LYS A 15 -3.11 6.64 14.65
CA LYS A 15 -4.50 6.94 15.03
C LYS A 15 -5.12 8.10 14.25
N VAL A 16 -4.85 8.16 12.96
CA VAL A 16 -5.44 9.16 12.08
C VAL A 16 -6.95 8.88 11.97
N ASN A 17 -7.76 9.85 12.41
CA ASN A 17 -9.23 9.76 12.38
C ASN A 17 -9.85 10.61 11.27
N GLY A 18 -9.10 11.58 10.74
CA GLY A 18 -9.57 12.47 9.69
C GLY A 18 -8.44 13.33 9.11
N ALA A 19 -8.76 14.06 8.06
CA ALA A 19 -7.82 14.94 7.36
C ALA A 19 -7.15 15.99 8.25
N ASP A 20 -7.87 16.49 9.26
CA ASP A 20 -7.36 17.53 10.18
C ASP A 20 -6.18 17.05 11.03
N ASP A 21 -6.10 15.76 11.35
CA ASP A 21 -4.95 15.18 12.04
C ASP A 21 -3.68 15.36 11.20
N LEU A 22 -3.77 15.05 9.91
CA LEU A 22 -2.65 15.21 8.96
C LEU A 22 -2.29 16.68 8.73
N ARG A 23 -3.29 17.56 8.57
CA ARG A 23 -3.08 19.01 8.42
C ARG A 23 -2.35 19.60 9.64
N THR A 24 -2.67 19.09 10.83
CA THR A 24 -2.01 19.51 12.07
C THR A 24 -0.53 19.12 12.06
N VAL A 25 -0.20 17.90 11.64
CA VAL A 25 1.19 17.44 11.55
C VAL A 25 1.94 18.21 10.45
N ALA A 26 1.36 18.37 9.27
CA ALA A 26 1.97 19.07 8.15
C ALA A 26 2.31 20.54 8.46
N ARG A 27 1.47 21.24 9.22
CA ARG A 27 1.79 22.62 9.69
C ARG A 27 3.08 22.69 10.51
N HIS A 28 3.41 21.63 11.25
CA HIS A 28 4.62 21.60 12.09
C HIS A 28 5.83 21.00 11.35
N LEU A 29 5.58 20.19 10.32
CA LEU A 29 6.57 19.44 9.55
C LEU A 29 6.24 19.50 8.05
N PRO A 30 6.26 20.68 7.40
CA PRO A 30 5.71 20.89 6.06
C PRO A 30 6.44 20.11 4.96
N ASP A 31 7.75 19.84 5.15
CA ASP A 31 8.59 19.22 4.13
C ASP A 31 8.84 17.72 4.40
N ARG A 32 8.01 17.09 5.26
CA ARG A 32 8.20 15.70 5.64
C ARG A 32 7.17 14.81 4.97
N PRO A 33 7.60 13.73 4.27
CA PRO A 33 6.66 12.71 3.84
C PRO A 33 5.92 12.13 5.04
N ILE A 34 4.59 12.12 4.97
CA ILE A 34 3.70 11.63 6.01
C ILE A 34 3.16 10.26 5.59
N TRP A 35 3.19 9.31 6.52
CA TRP A 35 2.48 8.05 6.41
C TRP A 35 1.34 8.04 7.45
N ALA A 36 0.10 7.93 7.00
CA ALA A 36 -1.06 7.90 7.87
C ALA A 36 -1.37 6.47 8.31
N MET A 37 -1.34 6.21 9.62
CA MET A 37 -1.73 4.90 10.14
C MET A 37 -3.23 4.87 10.41
N ILE A 38 -3.91 3.99 9.68
CA ILE A 38 -5.35 3.74 9.74
C ILE A 38 -5.57 2.55 10.67
N GLU A 39 -5.96 2.85 11.90
CA GLU A 39 -6.04 1.86 12.98
C GLU A 39 -7.20 2.10 13.95
N THR A 40 -8.15 2.95 13.55
CA THR A 40 -9.37 3.26 14.28
C THR A 40 -10.59 3.07 13.38
N CYS A 41 -11.76 2.82 13.97
CA CYS A 41 -13.01 2.73 13.22
C CYS A 41 -13.34 4.04 12.50
N PHE A 42 -13.08 5.18 13.12
CA PHE A 42 -13.24 6.50 12.48
C PHE A 42 -12.26 6.71 11.34
N GLY A 43 -10.99 6.31 11.49
CA GLY A 43 -10.00 6.36 10.42
C GLY A 43 -10.43 5.56 9.19
N VAL A 44 -11.00 4.35 9.39
CA VAL A 44 -11.53 3.54 8.30
C VAL A 44 -12.75 4.20 7.65
N GLN A 45 -13.68 4.78 8.43
CA GLN A 45 -14.85 5.48 7.88
C GLN A 45 -14.47 6.70 7.05
N ASN A 46 -13.44 7.44 7.48
CA ASN A 46 -13.00 8.70 6.85
C ASN A 46 -11.81 8.50 5.88
N ILE A 47 -11.47 7.25 5.53
CA ILE A 47 -10.25 6.95 4.78
C ILE A 47 -10.17 7.63 3.42
N GLY A 48 -11.32 7.85 2.76
CA GLY A 48 -11.40 8.58 1.50
C GLY A 48 -10.97 10.05 1.65
N ASP A 49 -11.43 10.74 2.69
CA ASP A 49 -11.06 12.12 2.98
C ASP A 49 -9.60 12.23 3.41
N ILE A 50 -9.11 11.26 4.21
CA ILE A 50 -7.71 11.18 4.63
C ILE A 50 -6.80 11.03 3.41
N ALA A 51 -7.10 10.06 2.52
CA ALA A 51 -6.30 9.81 1.31
C ALA A 51 -6.39 10.98 0.31
N GLY A 52 -7.54 11.66 0.25
CA GLY A 52 -7.76 12.85 -0.59
C GLY A 52 -6.82 14.01 -0.30
N GLU A 53 -6.16 14.04 0.86
CA GLU A 53 -5.15 15.04 1.19
C GLU A 53 -3.82 14.87 0.42
N SER A 54 -3.64 13.82 -0.36
CA SER A 54 -2.39 13.56 -1.13
C SER A 54 -2.01 14.70 -2.08
N GLY A 55 -3.00 15.44 -2.60
CA GLY A 55 -2.77 16.63 -3.44
C GLY A 55 -2.44 17.91 -2.67
N ASN A 56 -2.70 17.97 -1.37
CA ASN A 56 -2.59 19.16 -0.54
C ASN A 56 -1.46 19.06 0.49
N LEU A 57 -1.11 17.86 0.90
CA LEU A 57 -0.12 17.56 1.93
C LEU A 57 0.95 16.62 1.40
N PRO A 58 2.14 16.56 2.02
CA PRO A 58 3.17 15.60 1.68
C PRO A 58 2.82 14.18 2.17
N LEU A 59 1.59 13.74 1.90
CA LEU A 59 1.10 12.41 2.24
C LEU A 59 1.70 11.39 1.25
N ALA A 60 2.59 10.53 1.73
CA ALA A 60 3.29 9.53 0.94
C ALA A 60 2.53 8.19 0.85
N GLY A 61 1.79 7.85 1.91
CA GLY A 61 1.08 6.58 1.91
C GLY A 61 0.25 6.33 3.16
N LEU A 62 -0.43 5.19 3.14
CA LEU A 62 -1.24 4.68 4.24
C LEU A 62 -0.60 3.43 4.84
N ILE A 63 -0.83 3.21 6.12
CA ILE A 63 -0.41 2.01 6.86
C ILE A 63 -1.63 1.46 7.60
N ILE A 64 -1.83 0.16 7.58
CA ILE A 64 -2.88 -0.48 8.40
C ILE A 64 -2.32 -0.84 9.77
N GLY A 65 -3.02 -0.44 10.83
CA GLY A 65 -2.75 -0.86 12.21
C GLY A 65 -3.79 -1.86 12.69
N ALA A 66 -3.67 -3.14 12.26
CA ALA A 66 -4.67 -4.17 12.49
C ALA A 66 -4.94 -4.48 13.97
N ASN A 67 -3.94 -4.33 14.84
CA ASN A 67 -4.09 -4.63 16.27
C ASN A 67 -5.03 -3.65 16.96
N ASP A 68 -4.80 -2.36 16.79
CA ASP A 68 -5.63 -1.31 17.39
C ASP A 68 -7.04 -1.29 16.77
N LEU A 69 -7.12 -1.48 15.45
CA LEU A 69 -8.40 -1.58 14.74
C LEU A 69 -9.24 -2.76 15.27
N ALA A 70 -8.66 -3.95 15.39
CA ALA A 70 -9.36 -5.12 15.91
C ALA A 70 -9.82 -4.94 17.36
N LYS A 71 -9.00 -4.27 18.18
CA LYS A 71 -9.34 -3.94 19.55
C LYS A 71 -10.54 -2.99 19.61
N GLU A 72 -10.56 -1.94 18.80
CA GLU A 72 -11.67 -0.97 18.76
C GLU A 72 -12.94 -1.60 18.18
N MET A 73 -12.84 -2.46 17.17
CA MET A 73 -13.94 -3.25 16.62
C MET A 73 -14.45 -4.34 17.59
N CYS A 74 -13.76 -4.57 18.72
CA CYS A 74 -14.04 -5.68 19.64
C CYS A 74 -14.04 -7.06 18.95
N CYS A 75 -13.26 -7.23 17.89
CA CYS A 75 -13.16 -8.47 17.13
C CYS A 75 -11.87 -9.24 17.46
N ARG A 76 -11.84 -10.53 17.10
CA ARG A 76 -10.64 -11.38 17.21
C ARG A 76 -10.09 -11.63 15.83
N LEU A 77 -8.79 -11.37 15.66
CA LEU A 77 -8.07 -11.74 14.46
C LEU A 77 -7.55 -13.17 14.63
N ASP A 78 -8.04 -14.04 13.78
CA ASP A 78 -7.43 -15.35 13.53
C ASP A 78 -6.40 -15.26 12.39
N ARG A 79 -5.93 -16.42 11.90
CA ARG A 79 -4.98 -16.46 10.78
C ARG A 79 -5.53 -15.84 9.49
N SER A 80 -6.86 -15.78 9.32
CA SER A 80 -7.51 -15.31 8.11
C SER A 80 -7.79 -13.82 8.11
N ARG A 81 -7.69 -13.12 9.24
CA ARG A 81 -8.01 -11.69 9.43
C ARG A 81 -9.37 -11.24 8.86
N ARG A 82 -10.31 -12.18 8.60
CA ARG A 82 -11.61 -11.91 7.96
C ARG A 82 -12.38 -10.74 8.55
N PRO A 83 -12.41 -10.52 9.88
CA PRO A 83 -13.17 -9.40 10.45
C PRO A 83 -12.73 -8.02 9.92
N ILE A 84 -11.47 -7.86 9.51
CA ILE A 84 -10.96 -6.57 9.02
C ILE A 84 -10.78 -6.51 7.50
N TRP A 85 -11.11 -7.56 6.73
CA TRP A 85 -11.02 -7.55 5.26
C TRP A 85 -11.72 -6.36 4.61
N PRO A 86 -12.94 -5.93 5.05
CA PRO A 86 -13.55 -4.72 4.50
C PRO A 86 -12.67 -3.49 4.67
N ALA A 87 -12.04 -3.31 5.83
CA ALA A 87 -11.13 -2.19 6.08
C ALA A 87 -9.87 -2.27 5.22
N LEU A 88 -9.28 -3.48 5.04
CA LEU A 88 -8.14 -3.69 4.14
C LEU A 88 -8.48 -3.28 2.70
N SER A 89 -9.63 -3.75 2.19
CA SER A 89 -10.08 -3.41 0.83
C SER A 89 -10.36 -1.92 0.67
N MET A 90 -11.03 -1.28 1.64
CA MET A 90 -11.29 0.16 1.61
C MET A 90 -9.98 0.96 1.60
N ALA A 91 -8.99 0.54 2.36
CA ALA A 91 -7.71 1.21 2.44
C ALA A 91 -6.92 1.12 1.12
N VAL A 92 -6.89 -0.05 0.48
CA VAL A 92 -6.27 -0.22 -0.83
C VAL A 92 -6.99 0.62 -1.88
N ILE A 93 -8.33 0.61 -1.91
CA ILE A 93 -9.11 1.42 -2.84
C ILE A 93 -8.82 2.92 -2.66
N ALA A 94 -8.81 3.41 -1.41
CA ALA A 94 -8.53 4.81 -1.12
C ALA A 94 -7.10 5.22 -1.52
N ALA A 95 -6.11 4.38 -1.23
CA ALA A 95 -4.72 4.61 -1.64
C ALA A 95 -4.60 4.68 -3.17
N ARG A 96 -5.18 3.73 -3.89
CA ARG A 96 -5.11 3.68 -5.36
C ARG A 96 -5.82 4.84 -6.04
N ALA A 97 -6.99 5.24 -5.53
CA ALA A 97 -7.73 6.39 -6.05
C ALA A 97 -6.96 7.72 -5.92
N ASN A 98 -6.02 7.79 -4.97
CA ASN A 98 -5.26 9.00 -4.66
C ASN A 98 -3.75 8.88 -4.96
N GLY A 99 -3.32 7.83 -5.66
CA GLY A 99 -1.92 7.63 -6.06
C GLY A 99 -0.94 7.42 -4.90
N LEU A 100 -1.44 6.90 -3.77
CA LEU A 100 -0.66 6.65 -2.56
C LEU A 100 -0.13 5.22 -2.52
N ASP A 101 1.02 5.03 -1.88
CA ASP A 101 1.47 3.72 -1.43
C ASP A 101 0.68 3.25 -0.21
N ILE A 102 0.60 1.93 -0.02
CA ILE A 102 -0.10 1.35 1.13
C ILE A 102 0.64 0.13 1.67
N LEU A 103 0.86 0.13 2.99
CA LEU A 103 1.50 -0.95 3.71
C LEU A 103 0.49 -1.70 4.58
N ASP A 104 0.56 -3.02 4.48
CA ASP A 104 -0.20 -3.93 5.34
C ASP A 104 0.30 -3.90 6.80
N ALA A 105 -0.48 -4.45 7.71
CA ALA A 105 -0.25 -4.46 9.14
C ALA A 105 0.87 -5.42 9.57
N VAL A 106 1.33 -5.27 10.80
CA VAL A 106 2.30 -6.17 11.44
C VAL A 106 1.73 -7.57 11.64
N PHE A 107 2.62 -8.57 11.59
CA PHE A 107 2.34 -9.95 11.95
C PHE A 107 2.98 -10.28 13.31
N ASN A 108 2.15 -10.62 14.31
CA ASN A 108 2.58 -10.69 15.71
C ASN A 108 3.26 -12.00 16.12
N ARG A 109 3.04 -13.10 15.39
CA ARG A 109 3.59 -14.42 15.73
C ARG A 109 4.95 -14.61 15.08
N ILE A 110 6.01 -14.16 15.76
CA ILE A 110 7.39 -14.14 15.20
C ILE A 110 7.87 -15.55 14.81
N ASP A 111 7.47 -16.58 15.56
CA ASP A 111 7.90 -17.97 15.33
C ASP A 111 7.04 -18.70 14.28
N ASP A 112 5.97 -18.11 13.76
CA ASP A 112 5.07 -18.69 12.76
C ASP A 112 5.43 -18.17 11.35
N ARG A 113 6.53 -18.69 10.79
CA ARG A 113 7.02 -18.28 9.47
C ARG A 113 5.99 -18.56 8.36
N GLU A 114 5.37 -19.75 8.38
CA GLU A 114 4.36 -20.12 7.36
C GLU A 114 3.16 -19.18 7.40
N GLY A 115 2.68 -18.85 8.60
CA GLY A 115 1.58 -17.90 8.78
C GLY A 115 1.97 -16.49 8.34
N PHE A 116 3.21 -16.08 8.56
CA PHE A 116 3.73 -14.79 8.07
C PHE A 116 3.76 -14.72 6.54
N GLU A 117 4.32 -15.75 5.90
CA GLU A 117 4.40 -15.81 4.42
C GLU A 117 2.99 -15.88 3.80
N ALA A 118 2.07 -16.63 4.39
CA ALA A 118 0.67 -16.68 3.94
C ALA A 118 -0.02 -15.30 4.06
N GLU A 119 0.22 -14.56 5.16
CA GLU A 119 -0.33 -13.21 5.32
C GLU A 119 0.30 -12.20 4.37
N CYS A 120 1.59 -12.34 4.02
CA CYS A 120 2.23 -11.55 2.97
C CYS A 120 1.59 -11.82 1.61
N ALA A 121 1.36 -13.08 1.25
CA ALA A 121 0.71 -13.47 0.00
C ALA A 121 -0.73 -12.91 -0.07
N GLU A 122 -1.50 -13.02 1.01
CA GLU A 122 -2.82 -12.37 1.12
C GLU A 122 -2.71 -10.85 0.92
N GLY A 123 -1.70 -10.19 1.49
CA GLY A 123 -1.44 -8.76 1.29
C GLY A 123 -1.22 -8.40 -0.19
N VAL A 124 -0.44 -9.22 -0.91
CA VAL A 124 -0.25 -9.05 -2.37
C VAL A 124 -1.57 -9.21 -3.12
N GLU A 125 -2.40 -10.22 -2.77
CA GLU A 125 -3.72 -10.45 -3.37
C GLU A 125 -4.67 -9.27 -3.14
N PHE A 126 -4.64 -8.64 -1.96
CA PHE A 126 -5.39 -7.40 -1.68
C PHE A 126 -4.87 -6.19 -2.47
N GLY A 127 -3.62 -6.22 -2.92
CA GLY A 127 -2.97 -5.13 -3.66
C GLY A 127 -2.16 -4.18 -2.79
N PHE A 128 -1.67 -4.62 -1.63
CA PHE A 128 -0.71 -3.86 -0.82
C PHE A 128 0.66 -3.77 -1.52
N ASP A 129 1.44 -2.74 -1.16
CA ASP A 129 2.78 -2.49 -1.70
C ASP A 129 3.88 -3.12 -0.88
N GLY A 130 3.56 -3.49 0.33
CA GLY A 130 4.46 -4.06 1.32
C GLY A 130 3.75 -4.26 2.64
N LYS A 131 4.54 -4.46 3.69
CA LYS A 131 4.05 -4.77 5.03
C LYS A 131 4.93 -4.13 6.09
N THR A 132 4.33 -3.65 7.17
CA THR A 132 5.09 -3.24 8.35
C THR A 132 5.63 -4.46 9.09
N LEU A 133 6.89 -4.39 9.54
CA LEU A 133 7.60 -5.50 10.15
C LEU A 133 8.01 -5.16 11.59
N ILE A 134 8.00 -6.15 12.45
CA ILE A 134 8.38 -6.01 13.87
C ILE A 134 9.59 -6.89 14.26
N HIS A 135 10.10 -7.70 13.34
CA HIS A 135 11.26 -8.55 13.61
C HIS A 135 12.16 -8.72 12.37
N PRO A 136 13.50 -8.76 12.52
CA PRO A 136 14.41 -8.91 11.39
C PRO A 136 14.20 -10.16 10.53
N THR A 137 13.75 -11.28 11.12
CA THR A 137 13.46 -12.52 10.39
C THR A 137 12.31 -12.40 9.39
N GLN A 138 11.50 -11.33 9.49
CA GLN A 138 10.40 -11.05 8.58
C GLN A 138 10.85 -10.32 7.30
N ILE A 139 12.06 -9.73 7.29
CA ILE A 139 12.53 -8.86 6.18
C ILE A 139 12.67 -9.65 4.88
N GLU A 140 13.46 -10.73 4.90
CA GLU A 140 13.71 -11.52 3.69
C GLU A 140 12.43 -12.09 3.08
N PRO A 141 11.57 -12.82 3.81
CA PRO A 141 10.37 -13.38 3.22
C PRO A 141 9.36 -12.30 2.77
N CYS A 142 9.27 -11.16 3.47
CA CYS A 142 8.46 -10.04 3.05
C CYS A 142 8.94 -9.49 1.70
N ASN A 143 10.22 -9.16 1.60
CA ASN A 143 10.79 -8.62 0.36
C ASN A 143 10.61 -9.59 -0.80
N ARG A 144 10.85 -10.88 -0.59
CA ARG A 144 10.67 -11.91 -1.63
C ARG A 144 9.22 -11.99 -2.13
N ILE A 145 8.23 -11.92 -1.23
CA ILE A 145 6.81 -12.08 -1.60
C ILE A 145 6.25 -10.83 -2.24
N PHE A 146 6.62 -9.64 -1.75
CA PHE A 146 6.13 -8.37 -2.30
C PHE A 146 6.91 -7.87 -3.52
N SER A 147 8.08 -8.45 -3.84
CA SER A 147 8.80 -8.12 -5.06
C SER A 147 8.19 -8.86 -6.26
N PRO A 148 8.08 -8.20 -7.43
CA PRO A 148 7.65 -8.85 -8.64
C PRO A 148 8.63 -9.96 -9.03
N ASP A 149 8.10 -11.09 -9.50
CA ASP A 149 8.93 -12.16 -10.02
C ASP A 149 9.44 -11.88 -11.44
N ALA A 150 10.31 -12.77 -11.97
CA ALA A 150 10.89 -12.59 -13.29
C ALA A 150 9.84 -12.65 -14.42
N ASP A 151 8.78 -13.43 -14.24
CA ASP A 151 7.70 -13.56 -15.24
C ASP A 151 6.83 -12.31 -15.25
N ASP A 152 6.51 -11.75 -14.07
CA ASP A 152 5.80 -10.48 -13.91
C ASP A 152 6.57 -9.33 -14.58
N ILE A 153 7.89 -9.26 -14.32
CA ILE A 153 8.77 -8.25 -14.91
C ILE A 153 8.78 -8.40 -16.45
N ALA A 154 9.02 -9.60 -16.93
CA ALA A 154 9.06 -9.86 -18.38
C ALA A 154 7.71 -9.56 -19.05
N TRP A 155 6.60 -9.88 -18.40
CA TRP A 155 5.27 -9.51 -18.88
C TRP A 155 5.08 -8.00 -18.90
N ALA A 156 5.42 -7.30 -17.83
CA ALA A 156 5.30 -5.84 -17.74
C ALA A 156 6.14 -5.13 -18.82
N GLU A 157 7.36 -5.62 -19.11
CA GLU A 157 8.20 -5.10 -20.18
C GLU A 157 7.54 -5.25 -21.56
N ARG A 158 6.95 -6.43 -21.84
CA ARG A 158 6.23 -6.63 -23.10
C ARG A 158 5.04 -5.70 -23.25
N VAL A 159 4.26 -5.52 -22.19
CA VAL A 159 3.09 -4.60 -22.20
C VAL A 159 3.55 -3.16 -22.47
N VAL A 160 4.55 -2.67 -21.74
CA VAL A 160 5.06 -1.31 -21.92
C VAL A 160 5.65 -1.11 -23.30
N SER A 161 6.46 -2.04 -23.79
CA SER A 161 7.06 -2.00 -25.12
C SER A 161 6.00 -1.97 -26.22
N ALA A 162 4.99 -2.82 -26.14
CA ALA A 162 3.93 -2.89 -27.15
C ALA A 162 3.13 -1.59 -27.27
N PHE A 163 2.77 -0.95 -26.14
CA PHE A 163 2.03 0.31 -26.15
C PHE A 163 2.91 1.54 -26.41
N SER A 164 4.22 1.43 -26.28
CA SER A 164 5.17 2.50 -26.61
C SER A 164 5.51 2.58 -28.10
N SER A 165 5.14 1.58 -28.88
CA SER A 165 5.33 1.58 -30.33
C SER A 165 4.48 2.69 -30.99
N PRO A 166 5.05 3.52 -31.89
CA PRO A 166 4.29 4.58 -32.56
C PRO A 166 3.05 4.08 -33.31
N GLU A 167 3.09 2.90 -33.87
CA GLU A 167 1.97 2.26 -34.57
C GLU A 167 0.78 1.96 -33.64
N ASN A 168 1.05 1.80 -32.35
CA ASN A 168 0.05 1.49 -31.32
C ASN A 168 -0.39 2.71 -30.49
N ALA A 169 0.07 3.92 -30.85
CA ALA A 169 -0.19 5.13 -30.07
C ALA A 169 -1.69 5.44 -29.87
N SER A 170 -2.53 5.10 -30.85
CA SER A 170 -3.99 5.31 -30.82
C SER A 170 -4.80 4.05 -30.50
N VAL A 171 -4.14 2.91 -30.28
CA VAL A 171 -4.81 1.62 -30.07
C VAL A 171 -5.15 1.45 -28.58
N ASN A 172 -6.39 1.07 -28.28
CA ASN A 172 -6.86 0.87 -26.91
C ASN A 172 -6.63 -0.55 -26.38
N ALA A 173 -6.55 -1.55 -27.28
CA ALA A 173 -6.32 -2.93 -26.92
C ALA A 173 -5.40 -3.61 -27.95
N LEU A 174 -4.49 -4.45 -27.47
CA LEU A 174 -3.54 -5.24 -28.26
C LEU A 174 -3.66 -6.71 -27.90
N ASN A 175 -3.31 -7.58 -28.85
CA ASN A 175 -3.06 -8.98 -28.53
C ASN A 175 -1.57 -9.15 -28.25
N ILE A 176 -1.23 -9.53 -27.03
CA ILE A 176 0.15 -9.85 -26.62
C ILE A 176 0.17 -11.31 -26.17
N ASP A 177 0.89 -12.15 -26.88
CA ASP A 177 1.02 -13.59 -26.60
C ASP A 177 -0.34 -14.32 -26.46
N GLY A 178 -1.32 -13.96 -27.31
CA GLY A 178 -2.66 -14.56 -27.29
C GLY A 178 -3.60 -14.01 -26.23
N ARG A 179 -3.18 -12.98 -25.46
CA ARG A 179 -4.01 -12.31 -24.45
C ARG A 179 -4.40 -10.91 -24.93
N MET A 180 -5.67 -10.56 -24.73
CA MET A 180 -6.12 -9.19 -24.95
C MET A 180 -5.63 -8.31 -23.79
N VAL A 181 -4.83 -7.29 -24.13
CA VAL A 181 -4.26 -6.33 -23.17
C VAL A 181 -4.73 -4.94 -23.55
N GLU A 182 -5.39 -4.30 -22.64
CA GLU A 182 -5.92 -2.95 -22.83
C GLU A 182 -4.95 -1.90 -22.27
N ARG A 183 -5.09 -0.66 -22.70
CA ARG A 183 -4.25 0.45 -22.25
C ARG A 183 -4.29 0.70 -20.73
N LEU A 184 -5.38 0.33 -20.07
CA LEU A 184 -5.45 0.38 -18.61
C LEU A 184 -4.40 -0.52 -17.91
N HIS A 185 -3.97 -1.62 -18.56
CA HIS A 185 -2.92 -2.52 -18.02
C HIS A 185 -1.51 -1.88 -18.07
N LEU A 186 -1.32 -0.80 -18.86
CA LEU A 186 -0.05 -0.09 -18.94
C LEU A 186 0.36 0.53 -17.59
N ALA A 187 -0.60 1.08 -16.84
CA ALA A 187 -0.32 1.64 -15.53
C ALA A 187 0.12 0.56 -14.52
N ALA A 188 -0.52 -0.62 -14.58
CA ALA A 188 -0.14 -1.77 -13.76
C ALA A 188 1.27 -2.28 -14.12
N ALA A 189 1.56 -2.40 -15.42
CA ALA A 189 2.87 -2.81 -15.91
C ALA A 189 3.98 -1.82 -15.50
N ALA A 190 3.73 -0.51 -15.64
CA ALA A 190 4.67 0.53 -15.20
C ALA A 190 4.95 0.45 -13.70
N ARG A 191 3.92 0.14 -12.89
CA ARG A 191 4.07 -0.04 -11.45
C ARG A 191 4.93 -1.26 -11.10
N ILE A 192 4.75 -2.40 -11.80
CA ILE A 192 5.60 -3.58 -11.63
C ILE A 192 7.06 -3.20 -11.89
N LEU A 193 7.35 -2.50 -12.99
CA LEU A 193 8.71 -2.11 -13.36
C LEU A 193 9.35 -1.09 -12.40
N SER A 194 8.56 -0.27 -11.72
CA SER A 194 9.07 0.68 -10.72
C SER A 194 9.51 0.04 -9.40
N ARG A 195 9.22 -1.28 -9.21
CA ARG A 195 9.52 -2.05 -8.00
C ARG A 195 10.65 -3.07 -8.18
N ARG A 196 11.43 -2.94 -9.24
CA ARG A 196 12.63 -3.76 -9.50
C ARG A 196 13.70 -3.61 -8.43
#